data_b12abf9810402cafbb17bbb185bdb355
#
_entry.id   b12abf9810402cafbb17bbb185bdb355
#
_cell.length_a   1.000
_cell.length_b   1.000
_cell.length_c   1.000
_cell.angle_alpha   90.00
_cell.angle_beta   90.00
_cell.angle_gamma   90.00
#
_symmetry.space_group_name_H-M   'P 1'
#
loop_
_entity.id
_entity.type
_entity.pdbx_description
1 polymer ?
#
loop_
_entity_poly.entity_id
_entity_poly.type
_entity_poly.pdbx_seq_one_letter_code
_entity_poly.pdbx_strand_id
1 'polypeptide(L)'
;EALREYARGFYKYAIDNPGIFEAMLWYNKYKSEELVQATRKVYTFFFAQTDKLHIDRVIANHLLRTYRAFLEGFLLLVVHDSFGNPISVNDSFELSLDVLISGIKQYES
;
A
#
# COMPACT_ATOMS: atom_id res chain seq x y z
N GLU A 1 -8.46 -10.55 6.12
CA GLU A 1 -8.26 -10.53 4.72
C GLU A 1 -6.87 -10.08 4.29
N ALA A 2 -6.47 -10.59 3.12
CA ALA A 2 -5.08 -10.50 2.69
C ALA A 2 -4.59 -9.07 2.46
N LEU A 3 -5.42 -8.21 1.85
CA LEU A 3 -5.04 -6.83 1.58
C LEU A 3 -4.80 -6.05 2.88
N ARG A 4 -5.62 -6.28 3.87
CA ARG A 4 -5.48 -5.63 5.18
C ARG A 4 -4.21 -6.11 5.89
N GLU A 5 -3.98 -7.41 5.89
CA GLU A 5 -2.81 -7.98 6.55
C GLU A 5 -1.51 -7.52 5.90
N TYR A 6 -1.51 -7.45 4.56
CA TYR A 6 -0.35 -6.94 3.85
C TYR A 6 -0.08 -5.48 4.22
N ALA A 7 -1.12 -4.66 4.29
CA ALA A 7 -0.98 -3.24 4.63
C ALA A 7 -0.43 -3.07 6.04
N ARG A 8 -0.89 -3.89 6.99
CA ARG A 8 -0.38 -3.86 8.37
C ARG A 8 1.08 -4.24 8.44
N GLY A 9 1.47 -5.28 7.69
CA GLY A 9 2.86 -5.70 7.62
C GLY A 9 3.74 -4.63 6.99
N PHE A 10 3.25 -3.97 5.95
CA PHE A 10 3.98 -2.89 5.30
C PHE A 10 4.16 -1.71 6.25
N TYR A 11 3.14 -1.39 7.03
CA TYR A 11 3.20 -0.34 8.05
C TYR A 11 4.33 -0.62 9.05
N LYS A 12 4.34 -1.84 9.59
CA LYS A 12 5.38 -2.24 10.56
C LYS A 12 6.77 -2.16 9.93
N TYR A 13 6.89 -2.64 8.69
CA TYR A 13 8.16 -2.62 7.98
C TYR A 13 8.66 -1.20 7.78
N ALA A 14 7.78 -0.28 7.39
CA ALA A 14 8.17 1.12 7.16
C ALA A 14 8.62 1.81 8.45
N ILE A 15 7.94 1.54 9.57
CA ILE A 15 8.30 2.10 10.86
C ILE A 15 9.67 1.57 11.31
N ASP A 16 9.91 0.28 11.12
CA ASP A 16 11.15 -0.37 11.56
C ASP A 16 12.34 -0.07 10.62
N ASN A 17 12.05 0.30 9.36
CA ASN A 17 13.07 0.51 8.33
C ASN A 17 12.78 1.76 7.49
N PRO A 18 12.75 2.95 8.12
CA PRO A 18 12.32 4.16 7.40
C PRO A 18 13.22 4.53 6.22
N GLY A 19 14.52 4.27 6.30
CA GLY A 19 15.44 4.56 5.19
C GLY A 19 15.14 3.73 3.95
N ILE A 20 14.88 2.43 4.15
CA ILE A 20 14.56 1.53 3.05
C ILE A 20 13.20 1.90 2.46
N PHE A 21 12.24 2.22 3.32
CA PHE A 21 10.91 2.64 2.87
C PHE A 21 11.00 3.87 1.96
N GLU A 22 11.73 4.89 2.38
CA GLU A 22 11.90 6.09 1.56
C GLU A 22 12.58 5.80 0.23
N ALA A 23 13.58 4.90 0.24
CA ALA A 23 14.26 4.50 -0.99
C ALA A 23 13.31 3.86 -1.99
N MET A 24 12.32 3.10 -1.51
CA MET A 24 11.32 2.47 -2.38
C MET A 24 10.48 3.48 -3.15
N LEU A 25 10.28 4.69 -2.61
CA LEU A 25 9.53 5.74 -3.29
C LEU A 25 10.24 6.21 -4.56
N TRP A 26 11.55 5.97 -4.63
CA TRP A 26 12.39 6.45 -5.72
C TRP A 26 12.91 5.33 -6.61
N TYR A 27 12.26 4.15 -6.56
CA TYR A 27 12.80 3.00 -7.28
C TYR A 27 12.94 3.24 -8.79
N ASN A 28 12.03 4.01 -9.39
CA ASN A 28 12.13 4.35 -10.81
C ASN A 28 13.36 5.19 -11.12
N LYS A 29 13.79 6.00 -10.16
CA LYS A 29 14.95 6.86 -10.32
C LYS A 29 16.26 6.09 -10.13
N TYR A 30 16.31 5.23 -9.11
CA TYR A 30 17.53 4.50 -8.76
C TYR A 30 17.59 3.11 -9.38
N LYS A 31 16.45 2.49 -9.62
CA LYS A 31 16.32 1.18 -10.30
C LYS A 31 17.27 0.11 -9.76
N SER A 32 17.45 0.07 -8.44
CA SER A 32 18.24 -1.00 -7.85
C SER A 32 17.49 -2.33 -7.98
N GLU A 33 18.23 -3.43 -8.12
CA GLU A 33 17.63 -4.75 -8.25
C GLU A 33 16.74 -5.08 -7.05
N GLU A 34 17.17 -4.75 -5.85
CA GLU A 34 16.39 -5.02 -4.64
C GLU A 34 15.05 -4.28 -4.65
N LEU A 35 15.05 -3.01 -5.07
CA LEU A 35 13.83 -2.21 -5.12
C LEU A 35 12.88 -2.69 -6.21
N VAL A 36 13.42 -3.12 -7.35
CA VAL A 36 12.62 -3.68 -8.43
C VAL A 36 11.93 -4.96 -7.95
N GLN A 37 12.66 -5.84 -7.26
CA GLN A 37 12.09 -7.08 -6.75
C GLN A 37 11.02 -6.82 -5.70
N ALA A 38 11.25 -5.87 -4.81
CA ALA A 38 10.26 -5.52 -3.79
C ALA A 38 8.97 -5.02 -4.44
N THR A 39 9.09 -4.19 -5.47
CA THR A 39 7.93 -3.66 -6.20
C THR A 39 7.18 -4.77 -6.91
N ARG A 40 7.88 -5.72 -7.52
CA ARG A 40 7.25 -6.86 -8.19
C ARG A 40 6.44 -7.72 -7.22
N LYS A 41 6.93 -7.90 -5.99
CA LYS A 41 6.20 -8.66 -4.98
C LYS A 41 4.86 -8.02 -4.66
N VAL A 42 4.83 -6.69 -4.55
CA VAL A 42 3.59 -5.97 -4.29
C VAL A 42 2.61 -6.17 -5.45
N TYR A 43 3.09 -6.04 -6.68
CA TYR A 43 2.26 -6.19 -7.86
C TYR A 43 1.69 -7.60 -7.96
N THR A 44 2.52 -8.61 -7.81
CA THR A 44 2.10 -10.01 -7.89
C THR A 44 1.06 -10.31 -6.82
N PHE A 45 1.30 -9.86 -5.60
CA PHE A 45 0.37 -10.06 -4.50
C PHE A 45 -0.98 -9.40 -4.79
N PHE A 46 -0.95 -8.13 -5.20
CA PHE A 46 -2.18 -7.37 -5.42
C PHE A 46 -3.03 -7.97 -6.54
N PHE A 47 -2.39 -8.32 -7.65
CA PHE A 47 -3.12 -8.92 -8.78
C PHE A 47 -3.70 -10.29 -8.43
N ALA A 48 -3.03 -11.06 -7.59
CA ALA A 48 -3.60 -12.32 -7.10
C ALA A 48 -4.91 -12.06 -6.36
N GLN A 49 -4.99 -10.98 -5.58
CA GLN A 49 -6.21 -10.65 -4.84
C GLN A 49 -7.31 -10.15 -5.77
N THR A 50 -6.99 -9.27 -6.72
CA THR A 50 -8.00 -8.76 -7.65
C THR A 50 -8.48 -9.84 -8.63
N ASP A 51 -7.62 -10.80 -9.00
CA ASP A 51 -8.02 -11.93 -9.82
C ASP A 51 -9.06 -12.80 -9.10
N LYS A 52 -8.91 -12.99 -7.80
CA LYS A 52 -9.90 -13.74 -7.00
C LYS A 52 -11.27 -13.07 -7.01
N LEU A 53 -11.32 -11.76 -7.14
CA LEU A 53 -12.56 -10.99 -7.21
C LEU A 53 -13.06 -10.82 -8.65
N HIS A 54 -12.35 -11.39 -9.61
CA HIS A 54 -12.68 -11.30 -11.04
C HIS A 54 -12.72 -9.85 -11.53
N ILE A 55 -11.80 -9.01 -11.02
CA ILE A 55 -11.70 -7.62 -11.44
C ILE A 55 -10.89 -7.55 -12.72
N ASP A 56 -11.39 -6.79 -13.69
CA ASP A 56 -10.68 -6.53 -14.94
C ASP A 56 -9.26 -6.02 -14.67
N ARG A 57 -8.29 -6.52 -15.43
CA ARG A 57 -6.87 -6.20 -15.18
C ARG A 57 -6.56 -4.72 -15.37
N VAL A 58 -7.22 -4.02 -16.28
CA VAL A 58 -7.01 -2.57 -16.45
C VAL A 58 -7.49 -1.83 -15.20
N ILE A 59 -8.66 -2.18 -14.72
CA ILE A 59 -9.20 -1.59 -13.48
C ILE A 59 -8.29 -1.96 -12.31
N ALA A 60 -7.83 -3.20 -12.24
CA ALA A 60 -6.93 -3.64 -11.17
C ALA A 60 -5.63 -2.83 -11.13
N ASN A 61 -5.11 -2.44 -12.30
CA ASN A 61 -3.93 -1.57 -12.35
C ASN A 61 -4.19 -0.20 -11.73
N HIS A 62 -5.36 0.38 -11.99
CA HIS A 62 -5.73 1.66 -11.39
C HIS A 62 -5.89 1.52 -9.88
N LEU A 63 -6.52 0.43 -9.45
CA LEU A 63 -6.72 0.17 -8.03
C LEU A 63 -5.39 -0.09 -7.31
N LEU A 64 -4.44 -0.71 -7.99
CA LEU A 64 -3.09 -0.89 -7.44
C LEU A 64 -2.42 0.45 -7.16
N ARG A 65 -2.55 1.39 -8.09
CA ARG A 65 -2.00 2.73 -7.90
C ARG A 65 -2.63 3.42 -6.69
N THR A 66 -3.94 3.26 -6.51
CA THR A 66 -4.64 3.80 -5.35
C THR A 66 -4.12 3.17 -4.06
N TYR A 67 -3.97 1.86 -4.06
CA TYR A 67 -3.49 1.12 -2.89
C TYR A 67 -2.06 1.56 -2.52
N ARG A 68 -1.19 1.64 -3.50
CA ARG A 68 0.19 2.09 -3.28
C ARG A 68 0.25 3.54 -2.82
N ALA A 69 -0.52 4.41 -3.46
CA ALA A 69 -0.52 5.83 -3.11
C ALA A 69 -0.98 6.04 -1.67
N PHE A 70 -2.01 5.29 -1.25
CA PHE A 70 -2.46 5.34 0.13
C PHE A 70 -1.36 4.89 1.10
N LEU A 71 -0.79 3.70 0.86
CA LEU A 71 0.22 3.15 1.77
C LEU A 71 1.44 4.05 1.84
N GLU A 72 1.98 4.43 0.71
CA GLU A 72 3.21 5.23 0.67
C GLU A 72 2.97 6.61 1.26
N GLY A 73 1.87 7.27 0.90
CA GLY A 73 1.56 8.60 1.42
C GLY A 73 1.27 8.59 2.91
N PHE A 74 0.44 7.65 3.36
CA PHE A 74 0.09 7.56 4.77
C PHE A 74 1.35 7.28 5.62
N LEU A 75 2.15 6.31 5.19
CA LEU A 75 3.33 5.90 5.95
C LEU A 75 4.43 6.96 5.92
N LEU A 76 4.54 7.71 4.84
CA LEU A 76 5.47 8.84 4.78
C LEU A 76 5.11 9.87 5.85
N LEU A 77 3.82 10.17 6.00
CA LEU A 77 3.37 11.10 7.03
C LEU A 77 3.62 10.56 8.44
N VAL A 78 3.44 9.25 8.64
CA VAL A 78 3.71 8.63 9.94
C VAL A 78 5.20 8.70 10.28
N VAL A 79 6.05 8.30 9.34
CA VAL A 79 7.50 8.26 9.55
C VAL A 79 8.06 9.65 9.88
N HIS A 80 7.51 10.68 9.27
CA HIS A 80 7.93 12.06 9.50
C HIS A 80 7.12 12.77 10.58
N ASP A 81 6.24 12.05 11.28
CA ASP A 81 5.41 12.62 12.35
C ASP A 81 4.68 13.89 11.88
N SER A 82 4.08 13.81 10.70
CA SER A 82 3.53 14.97 10.01
C SER A 82 2.01 15.09 10.08
N PHE A 83 1.29 14.20 10.79
CA PHE A 83 -0.16 14.33 10.88
C PHE A 83 -0.60 15.51 11.74
N GLY A 84 0.09 15.78 12.82
CA GLY A 84 -0.17 16.98 13.65
C GLY A 84 -1.50 17.01 14.38
N ASN A 85 -2.36 16.06 14.16
CA ASN A 85 -3.70 15.98 14.73
C ASN A 85 -3.66 14.96 15.87
N PRO A 86 -4.28 15.24 17.04
CA PRO A 86 -4.20 14.33 18.19
C PRO A 86 -5.03 13.05 18.08
N ILE A 87 -5.69 12.82 16.95
CA ILE A 87 -6.45 11.59 16.72
C ILE A 87 -5.49 10.42 16.52
N SER A 88 -5.87 9.24 17.01
CA SER A 88 -5.04 8.04 16.90
C SER A 88 -4.71 7.72 15.44
N VAL A 89 -3.41 7.66 15.14
CA VAL A 89 -2.93 7.34 13.79
C VAL A 89 -3.28 5.89 13.43
N ASN A 90 -3.19 4.96 14.39
CA ASN A 90 -3.54 3.56 14.14
C ASN A 90 -5.02 3.41 13.79
N ASP A 91 -5.90 4.13 14.48
CA ASP A 91 -7.32 4.10 14.18
C ASP A 91 -7.60 4.66 12.79
N SER A 92 -6.92 5.74 12.42
CA SER A 92 -7.05 6.33 11.08
C SER A 92 -6.59 5.36 10.01
N PHE A 93 -5.50 4.63 10.26
CA PHE A 93 -4.99 3.64 9.30
C PHE A 93 -6.01 2.52 9.08
N GLU A 94 -6.56 1.97 10.17
CA GLU A 94 -7.54 0.89 10.07
C GLU A 94 -8.83 1.34 9.38
N LEU A 95 -9.32 2.54 9.71
CA LEU A 95 -10.50 3.09 9.04
C LEU A 95 -10.25 3.30 7.55
N SER A 96 -9.08 3.83 7.21
CA SER A 96 -8.71 4.06 5.82
C SER A 96 -8.65 2.75 5.04
N LEU A 97 -8.18 1.68 5.67
CA LEU A 97 -8.19 0.36 5.04
C LEU A 97 -9.61 -0.12 4.77
N ASP A 98 -10.54 0.13 5.70
CA ASP A 98 -11.95 -0.21 5.48
C ASP A 98 -12.49 0.49 4.23
N VAL A 99 -12.22 1.79 4.11
CA VAL A 99 -12.67 2.58 2.96
C VAL A 99 -12.06 2.06 1.67
N LEU A 100 -10.77 1.82 1.68
CA LEU A 100 -10.04 1.39 0.48
C LEU A 100 -10.49 -0.01 0.02
N ILE A 101 -10.57 -0.96 0.94
CA ILE A 101 -10.94 -2.34 0.61
C ILE A 101 -12.39 -2.39 0.14
N SER A 102 -13.30 -1.66 0.79
CA SER A 102 -14.67 -1.56 0.34
C SER A 102 -14.76 -1.01 -1.08
N GLY A 103 -13.96 0.01 -1.38
CA GLY A 103 -13.91 0.59 -2.71
C GLY A 103 -13.42 -0.40 -3.76
N ILE A 104 -12.40 -1.18 -3.43
CA ILE A 104 -11.88 -2.20 -4.34
C ILE A 104 -12.95 -3.26 -4.62
N LYS A 105 -13.66 -3.70 -3.58
CA LYS A 105 -14.70 -4.74 -3.72
C LYS A 105 -15.86 -4.30 -4.59
N GLN A 106 -16.10 -3.01 -4.73
CA GLN A 106 -17.16 -2.52 -5.63
C GLN A 106 -16.93 -2.90 -7.08
N TYR A 107 -15.71 -3.23 -7.46
CA TYR A 107 -15.36 -3.62 -8.83
C TYR A 107 -15.38 -5.13 -9.05
N GLU A 108 -15.78 -5.87 -8.04
CA GLU A 108 -15.92 -7.33 -8.14
C GLU A 108 -16.99 -7.69 -9.16
N SER A 109 -16.68 -8.65 -10.04
CA SER A 109 -17.60 -9.12 -11.07
C SER A 109 -18.29 -10.42 -10.68
#